data_659aa860ada84f1fb43afa4708b4b958
#
_entry.id   659aa860ada84f1fb43afa4708b4b958
#
_cell.length_a   1.000
_cell.length_b   1.000
_cell.length_c   1.000
_cell.angle_alpha   90.00
_cell.angle_beta   90.00
_cell.angle_gamma   90.00
#
_symmetry.space_group_name_H-M   'P 1'
#
loop_
_entity.id
_entity.type
_entity.pdbx_description
1 polymer ?
#
loop_
_entity_poly.entity_id
_entity_poly.type
_entity_poly.pdbx_seq_one_letter_code
_entity_poly.pdbx_strand_id
1 'polypeptide(L)'
;LLDEIFNSLSLPERNAIQERILNEIKGRMLEDIVLLETKMANPGKQVFVLQFPIGEFDMVVFDPNDAACQIFEIKHSTEMAKYRYRHLIDQEKCAQTEHRYGSITKKTVLYRGENQMVEGIWYQNVEEYLKNLQVTPIAGV
;
A
#
# COMPACT_ATOMS: atom_id res chain seq x y z
N LEU A 1 -24.85 0.59 25.17
CA LEU A 1 -25.58 0.06 24.02
C LEU A 1 -24.74 -0.94 23.22
N LEU A 2 -23.51 -0.56 22.85
CA LEU A 2 -22.58 -1.47 22.16
C LEU A 2 -22.21 -2.68 23.01
N ASP A 3 -22.04 -2.49 24.33
CA ASP A 3 -21.73 -3.57 25.26
C ASP A 3 -22.89 -4.58 25.36
N GLU A 4 -24.11 -4.12 25.34
CA GLU A 4 -25.30 -4.98 25.38
C GLU A 4 -25.41 -5.83 24.11
N ILE A 5 -25.17 -5.22 22.94
CA ILE A 5 -25.19 -5.92 21.65
C ILE A 5 -24.07 -6.97 21.62
N PHE A 6 -22.86 -6.57 21.99
CA PHE A 6 -21.71 -7.48 21.99
C PHE A 6 -21.91 -8.66 22.96
N ASN A 7 -22.46 -8.40 24.14
CA ASN A 7 -22.74 -9.44 25.13
C ASN A 7 -23.87 -10.39 24.73
N SER A 8 -24.72 -10.00 23.78
CA SER A 8 -25.78 -10.86 23.24
C SER A 8 -25.26 -11.90 22.23
N LEU A 9 -24.04 -11.72 21.73
CA LEU A 9 -23.43 -12.60 20.72
C LEU A 9 -22.85 -13.87 21.37
N SER A 10 -22.81 -14.95 20.60
CA SER A 10 -22.12 -16.17 21.02
C SER A 10 -20.60 -15.95 21.05
N LEU A 11 -19.87 -16.80 21.75
CA LEU A 11 -18.40 -16.71 21.81
C LEU A 11 -17.74 -16.81 20.42
N PRO A 12 -18.15 -17.74 19.51
CA PRO A 12 -17.62 -17.76 18.14
C PRO A 12 -17.89 -16.46 17.38
N GLU A 13 -19.08 -15.87 17.53
CA GLU A 13 -19.41 -14.60 16.88
C GLU A 13 -18.56 -13.45 17.38
N ARG A 14 -18.31 -13.37 18.69
CA ARG A 14 -17.42 -12.37 19.30
C ARG A 14 -16.00 -12.50 18.77
N ASN A 15 -15.49 -13.73 18.72
CA ASN A 15 -14.14 -14.00 18.23
C ASN A 15 -13.99 -13.60 16.77
N ALA A 16 -14.99 -13.88 15.93
CA ALA A 16 -14.99 -13.50 14.53
C ALA A 16 -14.94 -11.97 14.34
N ILE A 17 -15.72 -11.24 15.14
CA ILE A 17 -15.73 -9.77 15.11
C ILE A 17 -14.39 -9.21 15.57
N GLN A 18 -13.81 -9.74 16.64
CA GLN A 18 -12.52 -9.32 17.16
C GLN A 18 -11.39 -9.55 16.15
N GLU A 19 -11.37 -10.69 15.49
CA GLU A 19 -10.40 -10.98 14.43
C GLU A 19 -10.51 -10.01 13.28
N ARG A 20 -11.75 -9.72 12.83
CA ARG A 20 -11.99 -8.77 11.74
C ARG A 20 -11.46 -7.38 12.09
N ILE A 21 -11.78 -6.88 13.29
CA ILE A 21 -11.32 -5.57 13.75
C ILE A 21 -9.79 -5.54 13.83
N LEU A 22 -9.19 -6.58 14.40
CA LEU A 22 -7.73 -6.66 14.52
C LEU A 22 -7.04 -6.66 13.16
N ASN A 23 -7.58 -7.39 12.18
CA ASN A 23 -7.03 -7.42 10.83
C ASN A 23 -7.14 -6.07 10.13
N GLU A 24 -8.25 -5.35 10.31
CA GLU A 24 -8.40 -4.00 9.77
C GLU A 24 -7.38 -3.03 10.39
N ILE A 25 -7.18 -3.10 11.70
CA ILE A 25 -6.20 -2.26 12.40
C ILE A 25 -4.79 -2.56 11.90
N LYS A 26 -4.43 -3.83 11.79
CA LYS A 26 -3.11 -4.25 11.28
C LYS A 26 -2.87 -3.76 9.85
N GLY A 27 -3.90 -3.84 8.99
CA GLY A 27 -3.81 -3.34 7.63
C GLY A 27 -3.54 -1.84 7.57
N ARG A 28 -4.28 -1.05 8.33
CA ARG A 28 -4.08 0.41 8.40
C ARG A 28 -2.73 0.80 8.98
N MET A 29 -2.30 0.11 10.02
CA MET A 29 -0.98 0.34 10.63
C MET A 29 0.14 0.05 9.62
N LEU A 30 0.00 -1.01 8.84
CA LEU A 30 0.98 -1.35 7.81
C LEU A 30 1.06 -0.26 6.74
N GLU A 31 -0.09 0.21 6.24
CA GLU A 31 -0.14 1.30 5.28
C GLU A 31 0.53 2.57 5.82
N ASP A 32 0.22 2.94 7.05
CA ASP A 32 0.79 4.12 7.70
C ASP A 32 2.31 4.00 7.87
N ILE A 33 2.79 2.84 8.28
CA ILE A 33 4.22 2.58 8.44
C ILE A 33 4.93 2.68 7.09
N VAL A 34 4.39 2.07 6.06
CA VAL A 34 4.98 2.09 4.72
C VAL A 34 5.05 3.52 4.18
N LEU A 35 3.98 4.29 4.33
CA LEU A 35 3.94 5.69 3.91
C LEU A 35 4.99 6.52 4.64
N LEU A 36 5.04 6.42 5.96
CA LEU A 36 5.97 7.18 6.80
C LEU A 36 7.43 6.84 6.47
N GLU A 37 7.77 5.57 6.44
CA GLU A 37 9.13 5.11 6.16
C GLU A 37 9.56 5.50 4.73
N THR A 38 8.65 5.39 3.77
CA THR A 38 8.93 5.80 2.38
C THR A 38 9.18 7.31 2.29
N LYS A 39 8.39 8.12 3.00
CA LYS A 39 8.61 9.58 3.08
C LYS A 39 9.99 9.90 3.63
N MET A 40 10.35 9.27 4.72
CA MET A 40 11.63 9.53 5.40
C MET A 40 12.82 9.12 4.53
N ALA A 41 12.67 8.07 3.75
CA ALA A 41 13.73 7.58 2.85
C ALA A 41 13.83 8.39 1.54
N ASN A 42 12.85 9.22 1.22
CA ASN A 42 12.79 9.96 -0.04
C ASN A 42 12.50 11.46 0.18
N PRO A 43 13.42 12.20 0.84
CA PRO A 43 13.15 13.59 1.22
C PRO A 43 12.96 14.55 0.04
N GLY A 44 13.44 14.20 -1.15
CA GLY A 44 13.25 15.01 -2.37
C GLY A 44 12.01 14.63 -3.18
N LYS A 45 11.22 13.66 -2.71
CA LYS A 45 10.03 13.18 -3.41
C LYS A 45 8.78 13.42 -2.58
N GLN A 46 7.63 13.40 -3.24
CA GLN A 46 6.34 13.47 -2.56
C GLN A 46 5.76 12.07 -2.42
N VAL A 47 5.33 11.72 -1.22
CA VAL A 47 4.74 10.43 -0.89
C VAL A 47 3.37 10.65 -0.28
N PHE A 48 2.33 10.09 -0.89
CA PHE A 48 0.95 10.36 -0.50
C PHE A 48 -0.01 9.26 -0.95
N VAL A 49 -1.20 9.25 -0.37
CA VAL A 49 -2.34 8.45 -0.83
C VAL A 49 -3.08 9.23 -1.92
N LEU A 50 -3.38 8.59 -3.03
CA LEU A 50 -4.14 9.23 -4.11
C LEU A 50 -5.54 8.66 -4.19
N GLN A 51 -6.51 9.49 -3.86
CA GLN A 51 -7.93 9.11 -3.86
C GLN A 51 -8.61 9.47 -5.17
N PHE A 52 -9.50 8.57 -5.61
CA PHE A 52 -10.38 8.75 -6.76
C PHE A 52 -11.84 8.71 -6.29
N PRO A 53 -12.81 9.08 -7.12
CA PRO A 53 -14.21 8.91 -6.76
C PRO A 53 -14.56 7.46 -6.38
N ILE A 54 -13.93 6.49 -7.02
CA ILE A 54 -14.05 5.06 -6.69
C ILE A 54 -12.65 4.48 -6.49
N GLY A 55 -12.32 4.17 -5.23
CA GLY A 55 -11.04 3.57 -4.88
C GLY A 55 -9.90 4.56 -4.71
N GLU A 56 -8.70 4.03 -4.49
CA GLU A 56 -7.48 4.80 -4.26
C GLU A 56 -6.25 4.02 -4.69
N PHE A 57 -5.14 4.72 -4.90
CA PHE A 57 -3.82 4.11 -4.81
C PHE A 57 -3.34 4.30 -3.39
N ASP A 58 -2.97 3.22 -2.74
CA ASP A 58 -2.57 3.24 -1.32
C ASP A 58 -1.33 4.12 -1.08
N MET A 59 -0.45 4.19 -2.06
CA MET A 59 0.70 5.09 -2.01
C MET A 59 1.14 5.49 -3.41
N VAL A 60 1.48 6.75 -3.57
CA VAL A 60 2.15 7.28 -4.77
C VAL A 60 3.46 7.92 -4.32
N VAL A 61 4.54 7.61 -5.03
CA VAL A 61 5.84 8.26 -4.84
C VAL A 61 6.12 9.07 -6.09
N PHE A 62 6.06 10.39 -5.99
CA PHE A 62 6.25 11.33 -7.09
C PHE A 62 7.61 12.01 -7.01
N ASP A 63 8.37 11.90 -8.10
CA ASP A 63 9.62 12.63 -8.27
C ASP A 63 9.37 13.84 -9.18
N PRO A 64 9.30 15.07 -8.62
CA PRO A 64 9.04 16.25 -9.43
C PRO A 64 10.21 16.59 -10.38
N ASN A 65 11.43 16.18 -10.07
CA ASN A 65 12.58 16.45 -10.93
C ASN A 65 12.53 15.65 -12.23
N ASP A 66 12.13 14.39 -12.15
CA ASP A 66 12.04 13.51 -13.31
C ASP A 66 10.65 13.51 -13.96
N ALA A 67 9.67 14.17 -13.34
CA ALA A 67 8.26 14.13 -13.72
C ALA A 67 7.78 12.68 -13.89
N ALA A 68 8.08 11.87 -12.88
CA ALA A 68 7.80 10.44 -12.88
C ALA A 68 7.23 10.01 -11.52
N CYS A 69 6.43 8.97 -11.51
CA CYS A 69 5.86 8.46 -10.28
C CYS A 69 5.83 6.93 -10.25
N GLN A 70 5.71 6.40 -9.05
CA GLN A 70 5.47 4.98 -8.80
C GLN A 70 4.17 4.85 -8.02
N ILE A 71 3.37 3.85 -8.34
CA ILE A 71 2.10 3.60 -7.67
C ILE A 71 2.11 2.25 -6.96
N PHE A 72 1.47 2.22 -5.80
CA PHE A 72 1.53 1.07 -4.89
C PHE A 72 0.16 0.70 -4.35
N GLU A 73 -0.07 -0.60 -4.24
CA GLU A 73 -1.09 -1.20 -3.37
C GLU A 73 -0.38 -1.84 -2.19
N ILE A 74 -0.95 -1.70 -0.99
CA ILE A 74 -0.37 -2.25 0.24
C ILE A 74 -1.38 -3.21 0.86
N LYS A 75 -0.97 -4.47 1.06
CA LYS A 75 -1.85 -5.52 1.57
C LYS A 75 -1.22 -6.28 2.73
N HIS A 76 -1.98 -6.43 3.80
CA HIS A 76 -1.62 -7.24 4.95
C HIS A 76 -2.04 -8.69 4.70
N SER A 77 -1.43 -9.34 3.71
CA SER A 77 -1.80 -10.68 3.27
C SER A 77 -0.60 -11.37 2.68
N THR A 78 -0.57 -12.70 2.80
CA THR A 78 0.43 -13.56 2.17
C THR A 78 -0.02 -14.07 0.81
N GLU A 79 -1.31 -13.91 0.49
CA GLU A 79 -1.88 -14.43 -0.74
C GLU A 79 -1.79 -13.44 -1.89
N MET A 80 -1.41 -13.95 -3.04
CA MET A 80 -1.38 -13.21 -4.29
C MET A 80 -2.71 -13.36 -5.01
N ALA A 81 -3.67 -12.50 -4.69
CA ALA A 81 -4.97 -12.53 -5.34
C ALA A 81 -4.97 -11.62 -6.58
N LYS A 82 -5.32 -12.18 -7.72
CA LYS A 82 -5.32 -11.47 -9.02
C LYS A 82 -6.16 -10.18 -9.03
N TYR A 83 -7.24 -10.13 -8.26
CA TYR A 83 -8.09 -8.94 -8.19
C TYR A 83 -7.48 -7.78 -7.42
N ARG A 84 -6.41 -8.00 -6.67
CA ARG A 84 -5.80 -6.98 -5.80
C ARG A 84 -5.04 -5.90 -6.55
N TYR A 85 -4.65 -6.16 -7.79
CA TYR A 85 -3.94 -5.19 -8.60
C TYR A 85 -4.83 -4.43 -9.58
N ARG A 86 -6.15 -4.64 -9.54
CA ARG A 86 -7.09 -4.00 -10.47
C ARG A 86 -6.94 -2.48 -10.52
N HIS A 87 -6.72 -1.85 -9.38
CA HIS A 87 -6.54 -0.40 -9.34
C HIS A 87 -5.27 0.03 -10.08
N LEU A 88 -4.21 -0.76 -9.98
CA LEU A 88 -2.92 -0.44 -10.59
C LEU A 88 -2.94 -0.57 -12.13
N ILE A 89 -3.89 -1.32 -12.68
CA ILE A 89 -4.04 -1.48 -14.13
C ILE A 89 -5.25 -0.76 -14.69
N ASP A 90 -5.99 -0.05 -13.87
CA ASP A 90 -7.13 0.77 -14.29
C ASP A 90 -6.62 1.90 -15.18
N GLN A 91 -6.98 1.86 -16.46
CA GLN A 91 -6.46 2.79 -17.46
C GLN A 91 -6.83 4.25 -17.17
N GLU A 92 -8.04 4.48 -16.69
CA GLU A 92 -8.51 5.83 -16.38
C GLU A 92 -7.76 6.41 -15.18
N LYS A 93 -7.60 5.64 -14.12
CA LYS A 93 -6.85 6.07 -12.93
C LYS A 93 -5.39 6.33 -13.27
N CYS A 94 -4.77 5.45 -14.06
CA CYS A 94 -3.40 5.62 -14.50
C CYS A 94 -3.24 6.87 -15.37
N ALA A 95 -4.15 7.10 -16.31
CA ALA A 95 -4.11 8.28 -17.18
C ALA A 95 -4.26 9.57 -16.39
N GLN A 96 -5.18 9.64 -15.44
CA GLN A 96 -5.37 10.79 -14.55
C GLN A 96 -4.12 11.04 -13.70
N THR A 97 -3.51 9.98 -13.20
CA THR A 97 -2.28 10.05 -12.40
C THR A 97 -1.12 10.59 -13.24
N GLU A 98 -0.93 10.07 -14.43
CA GLU A 98 0.13 10.53 -15.34
C GLU A 98 -0.05 11.98 -15.77
N HIS A 99 -1.28 12.42 -15.93
CA HIS A 99 -1.57 13.80 -16.27
C HIS A 99 -1.11 14.78 -15.18
N ARG A 100 -1.20 14.36 -13.91
CA ARG A 100 -0.88 15.21 -12.75
C ARG A 100 0.55 15.01 -12.23
N TYR A 101 1.06 13.80 -12.30
CA TYR A 101 2.30 13.40 -11.62
C TYR A 101 3.35 12.80 -12.54
N GLY A 102 3.15 12.89 -13.85
CA GLY A 102 4.10 12.38 -14.83
C GLY A 102 4.01 10.88 -15.05
N SER A 103 4.99 10.34 -15.77
CA SER A 103 4.97 8.95 -16.20
C SER A 103 5.00 7.98 -15.01
N ILE A 104 4.13 6.98 -15.04
CA ILE A 104 4.16 5.87 -14.09
C ILE A 104 5.28 4.91 -14.50
N THR A 105 6.34 4.85 -13.72
CA THR A 105 7.52 4.04 -14.03
C THR A 105 7.48 2.66 -13.41
N LYS A 106 6.70 2.48 -12.33
CA LYS A 106 6.61 1.20 -11.63
C LYS A 106 5.27 1.06 -10.94
N LYS A 107 4.71 -0.14 -11.00
CA LYS A 107 3.48 -0.53 -10.31
C LYS A 107 3.79 -1.68 -9.38
N THR A 108 3.53 -1.52 -8.10
CA THR A 108 3.94 -2.47 -7.07
C THR A 108 2.79 -2.82 -6.13
N VAL A 109 2.66 -4.09 -5.82
CA VAL A 109 1.87 -4.57 -4.69
C VAL A 109 2.83 -4.96 -3.58
N LEU A 110 2.77 -4.25 -2.45
CA LEU A 110 3.50 -4.62 -1.25
C LEU A 110 2.62 -5.55 -0.41
N TYR A 111 3.12 -6.73 -0.13
CA TYR A 111 2.37 -7.75 0.61
C TYR A 111 3.32 -8.61 1.45
N ARG A 112 2.84 -9.61 2.12
CA ARG A 112 3.65 -10.45 3.00
C ARG A 112 4.18 -11.73 2.35
N GLY A 113 3.97 -11.89 1.06
CA GLY A 113 4.45 -13.04 0.30
C GLY A 113 5.81 -12.80 -0.35
N GLU A 114 6.17 -13.69 -1.26
CA GLU A 114 7.45 -13.66 -1.96
C GLU A 114 7.48 -12.64 -3.09
N ASN A 115 8.67 -12.16 -3.39
CA ASN A 115 8.90 -11.25 -4.51
C ASN A 115 8.69 -11.97 -5.83
N GLN A 116 7.86 -11.39 -6.71
CA GLN A 116 7.66 -11.93 -8.06
C GLN A 116 7.06 -10.84 -8.96
N MET A 117 7.18 -11.03 -10.27
CA MET A 117 6.55 -10.15 -11.24
C MET A 117 5.46 -10.91 -12.00
N VAL A 118 4.26 -10.30 -12.08
CA VAL A 118 3.13 -10.87 -12.80
C VAL A 118 2.50 -9.76 -13.66
N GLU A 119 2.49 -9.96 -14.98
CA GLU A 119 1.86 -9.06 -15.93
C GLU A 119 2.26 -7.58 -15.79
N GLY A 120 3.54 -7.33 -15.53
CA GLY A 120 4.07 -5.99 -15.38
C GLY A 120 3.89 -5.37 -13.99
N ILE A 121 3.28 -6.10 -13.07
CA ILE A 121 3.10 -5.68 -11.69
C ILE A 121 4.16 -6.37 -10.81
N TRP A 122 4.89 -5.59 -10.03
CA TRP A 122 5.80 -6.12 -9.03
C TRP A 122 5.04 -6.50 -7.77
N TYR A 123 5.11 -7.76 -7.39
CA TYR A 123 4.71 -8.22 -6.07
C TYR A 123 5.96 -8.27 -5.22
N GLN A 124 6.02 -7.45 -4.19
CA GLN A 124 7.21 -7.28 -3.38
C GLN A 124 6.88 -7.52 -1.91
N ASN A 125 7.74 -8.29 -1.24
CA ASN A 125 7.60 -8.53 0.19
C ASN A 125 7.78 -7.21 0.94
N VAL A 126 6.78 -6.86 1.76
CA VAL A 126 6.75 -5.57 2.45
C VAL A 126 7.85 -5.43 3.50
N GLU A 127 8.22 -6.53 4.16
CA GLU A 127 9.30 -6.51 5.15
C GLU A 127 10.65 -6.23 4.50
N GLU A 128 10.91 -6.87 3.36
CA GLU A 128 12.13 -6.61 2.59
C GLU A 128 12.15 -5.18 2.05
N TYR A 129 11.02 -4.70 1.57
CA TYR A 129 10.89 -3.31 1.12
C TYR A 129 11.29 -2.32 2.22
N LEU A 130 10.73 -2.50 3.41
CA LEU A 130 11.02 -1.63 4.56
C LEU A 130 12.49 -1.73 5.00
N LYS A 131 13.07 -2.92 5.00
CA LYS A 131 14.49 -3.11 5.31
C LYS A 131 15.39 -2.40 4.30
N ASN A 132 15.05 -2.48 3.02
CA ASN A 132 15.84 -1.84 1.96
C ASN A 132 15.79 -0.31 2.04
N LEU A 133 14.69 0.27 2.51
CA LEU A 133 14.61 1.70 2.76
C LEU A 133 15.58 2.16 3.84
N GLN A 134 15.77 1.34 4.88
CA GLN A 134 16.64 1.67 6.00
C GLN A 134 18.14 1.55 5.66
N VAL A 135 18.47 0.76 4.66
CA VAL A 135 19.86 0.51 4.24
C VAL A 135 20.34 1.57 3.24
N THR A 136 19.48 2.50 2.81
CA THR A 136 19.91 3.56 1.90
C THR A 136 21.04 4.36 2.54
N PRO A 137 22.26 4.38 1.94
CA PRO A 137 23.38 5.10 2.53
C PRO A 137 23.06 6.57 2.66
N ILE A 138 23.35 7.15 3.82
CA ILE A 138 23.22 8.57 4.04
C ILE A 138 24.29 9.24 3.17
N ALA A 139 23.87 10.05 2.21
CA ALA A 139 24.78 10.72 1.30
C ALA A 139 25.78 11.60 2.09
N GLY A 140 27.07 11.44 1.80
CA GLY A 140 28.14 12.21 2.43
C GLY A 140 28.72 11.62 3.70
N VAL A 141 28.33 10.41 4.04
CA VAL A 141 28.93 9.68 5.16
C VAL A 141 29.91 8.63 4.68
#